data_16552a2c30693bdc5849b3d77a6c4cab
#
_entry.id   16552a2c30693bdc5849b3d77a6c4cab
#
_cell.length_a   1.000
_cell.length_b   1.000
_cell.length_c   1.000
_cell.angle_alpha   90.00
_cell.angle_beta   90.00
_cell.angle_gamma   90.00
#
_symmetry.space_group_name_H-M   'P 1'
#
loop_
_entity.id
_entity.type
_entity.pdbx_description
1 polymer ?
#
loop_
_entity_poly.entity_id
_entity_poly.type
_entity_poly.pdbx_seq_one_letter_code
_entity_poly.pdbx_strand_id
1 'polypeptide(L)'
;RLSRGLGDVYKRQVKILIPKRNKKHETVEMVLKNAKLELDRILNGIQDNESAVEDLAQILELSEQPKRIEGYDISHIQGTDPVASQVVFIDGIPSKQHYRKYKIKDPNVFIGHSDDFASIYEVIYRRFRKWSRFKESGGDFSILNDKTNTKLDNELLSDWPDLIMIDGGKGQLNAAIKALKELNLEEEVAICSLAKKNEEIFIPGFT
;
A
#
# COMPACT_ATOMS: atom_id res chain seq x y z
N ARG A 1 -39.89 -0.45 33.79
CA ARG A 1 -39.71 0.26 32.48
C ARG A 1 -38.68 -0.41 31.53
N LEU A 2 -38.04 -1.53 31.91
CA LEU A 2 -37.07 -2.28 31.04
C LEU A 2 -37.72 -3.34 30.18
N SER A 3 -38.99 -3.67 30.39
CA SER A 3 -39.66 -4.75 29.62
C SER A 3 -40.29 -4.29 28.27
N ARG A 4 -40.40 -2.99 28.01
CA ARG A 4 -40.97 -2.49 26.73
C ARG A 4 -40.02 -2.58 25.54
N GLY A 5 -38.70 -2.54 25.76
CA GLY A 5 -37.73 -2.59 24.67
C GLY A 5 -37.52 -3.98 24.04
N LEU A 6 -37.62 -5.05 24.84
CA LEU A 6 -37.45 -6.43 24.35
C LEU A 6 -38.64 -6.93 23.53
N GLY A 7 -39.86 -6.51 23.87
CA GLY A 7 -41.06 -6.89 23.13
C GLY A 7 -41.12 -6.33 21.69
N ASP A 8 -40.57 -5.14 21.46
CA ASP A 8 -40.53 -4.53 20.12
C ASP A 8 -39.46 -5.13 19.20
N VAL A 9 -38.37 -5.64 19.75
CA VAL A 9 -37.32 -6.33 18.98
C VAL A 9 -37.88 -7.65 18.43
N TYR A 10 -38.63 -8.41 19.22
CA TYR A 10 -39.24 -9.68 18.77
C TYR A 10 -40.39 -9.48 17.76
N LYS A 11 -41.09 -8.36 17.79
CA LYS A 11 -42.17 -8.06 16.83
C LYS A 11 -41.66 -7.71 15.42
N ARG A 12 -40.35 -7.41 15.26
CA ARG A 12 -39.71 -7.07 13.98
C ARG A 12 -38.90 -8.22 13.39
N GLN A 13 -39.15 -9.47 13.79
CA GLN A 13 -38.48 -10.61 13.20
C GLN A 13 -38.84 -10.75 11.72
N VAL A 14 -37.86 -10.70 10.85
CA VAL A 14 -38.03 -10.95 9.42
C VAL A 14 -38.20 -12.45 9.20
N LYS A 15 -39.29 -12.83 8.59
CA LYS A 15 -39.52 -14.24 8.20
C LYS A 15 -38.70 -14.53 6.93
N ILE A 16 -37.69 -15.35 7.06
CA ILE A 16 -36.89 -15.81 5.92
C ILE A 16 -37.63 -17.02 5.28
N LEU A 17 -38.02 -16.87 4.01
CA LEU A 17 -38.63 -17.89 3.22
C LEU A 17 -37.69 -18.39 2.16
N ILE A 18 -37.37 -19.68 2.15
CA ILE A 18 -36.57 -20.33 1.11
C ILE A 18 -37.52 -20.94 0.12
N PRO A 19 -37.68 -20.41 -1.10
CA PRO A 19 -38.57 -20.94 -2.09
C PRO A 19 -38.02 -22.28 -2.63
N LYS A 20 -38.87 -23.29 -2.69
CA LYS A 20 -38.50 -24.64 -3.17
C LYS A 20 -39.03 -24.95 -4.58
N ARG A 21 -39.83 -24.07 -5.19
CA ARG A 21 -40.48 -24.28 -6.51
C ARG A 21 -40.71 -22.95 -7.21
N ASN A 22 -40.95 -22.99 -8.53
CA ASN A 22 -41.28 -21.87 -9.42
C ASN A 22 -40.17 -20.83 -9.61
N LYS A 23 -40.49 -19.78 -10.36
CA LYS A 23 -39.54 -18.67 -10.70
C LYS A 23 -38.74 -18.11 -9.51
N LYS A 24 -39.31 -18.10 -8.30
CA LYS A 24 -38.60 -17.66 -7.09
C LYS A 24 -37.47 -18.59 -6.69
N HIS A 25 -37.62 -19.89 -6.91
CA HIS A 25 -36.56 -20.88 -6.69
C HIS A 25 -35.43 -20.68 -7.71
N GLU A 26 -35.77 -20.57 -8.99
CA GLU A 26 -34.81 -20.32 -10.09
C GLU A 26 -34.02 -19.03 -9.84
N THR A 27 -34.69 -17.96 -9.35
CA THR A 27 -34.03 -16.70 -8.99
C THR A 27 -33.03 -16.93 -7.84
N VAL A 28 -33.38 -17.66 -6.81
CA VAL A 28 -32.48 -17.98 -5.68
C VAL A 28 -31.28 -18.80 -6.17
N GLU A 29 -31.50 -19.80 -7.00
CA GLU A 29 -30.43 -20.61 -7.58
C GLU A 29 -29.45 -19.76 -8.43
N MET A 30 -30.01 -18.86 -9.26
CA MET A 30 -29.17 -17.93 -10.05
C MET A 30 -28.32 -17.03 -9.15
N VAL A 31 -28.91 -16.48 -8.08
CA VAL A 31 -28.16 -15.63 -7.12
C VAL A 31 -27.08 -16.43 -6.40
N LEU A 32 -27.38 -17.67 -5.99
CA LEU A 32 -26.39 -18.56 -5.36
C LEU A 32 -25.23 -18.89 -6.31
N LYS A 33 -25.54 -19.17 -7.59
CA LYS A 33 -24.52 -19.40 -8.61
C LYS A 33 -23.63 -18.18 -8.80
N ASN A 34 -24.22 -16.99 -8.90
CA ASN A 34 -23.46 -15.74 -9.05
C ASN A 34 -22.59 -15.46 -7.81
N ALA A 35 -23.14 -15.68 -6.61
CA ALA A 35 -22.39 -15.51 -5.37
C ALA A 35 -21.21 -16.49 -5.28
N LYS A 36 -21.37 -17.72 -5.73
CA LYS A 36 -20.30 -18.71 -5.78
C LYS A 36 -19.20 -18.29 -6.77
N LEU A 37 -19.57 -17.87 -7.99
CA LEU A 37 -18.61 -17.39 -8.98
C LEU A 37 -17.82 -16.18 -8.49
N GLU A 38 -18.47 -15.25 -7.79
CA GLU A 38 -17.79 -14.08 -7.22
C GLU A 38 -16.87 -14.47 -6.05
N LEU A 39 -17.29 -15.41 -5.21
CA LEU A 39 -16.43 -15.97 -4.15
C LEU A 39 -15.20 -16.65 -4.74
N ASP A 40 -15.36 -17.50 -5.76
CA ASP A 40 -14.25 -18.18 -6.44
C ASP A 40 -13.29 -17.16 -7.07
N ARG A 41 -13.82 -16.07 -7.66
CA ARG A 41 -13.01 -14.97 -8.21
C ARG A 41 -12.21 -14.24 -7.14
N ILE A 42 -12.80 -13.96 -5.98
CA ILE A 42 -12.13 -13.31 -4.85
C ILE A 42 -11.03 -14.20 -4.29
N LEU A 43 -11.33 -15.50 -4.10
CA LEU A 43 -10.36 -16.46 -3.56
C LEU A 43 -9.17 -16.66 -4.50
N ASN A 44 -9.41 -16.78 -5.81
CA ASN A 44 -8.33 -16.87 -6.80
C ASN A 44 -7.49 -15.59 -6.81
N GLY A 45 -8.13 -14.40 -6.75
CA GLY A 45 -7.41 -13.14 -6.68
C GLY A 45 -6.55 -12.97 -5.43
N ILE A 46 -6.96 -13.54 -4.29
CA ILE A 46 -6.14 -13.56 -3.06
C ILE A 46 -4.92 -14.48 -3.28
N GLN A 47 -5.11 -15.66 -3.82
CA GLN A 47 -4.03 -16.60 -4.09
C GLN A 47 -3.02 -16.05 -5.12
N ASP A 48 -3.51 -15.39 -6.17
CA ASP A 48 -2.65 -14.72 -7.17
C ASP A 48 -1.83 -13.60 -6.53
N ASN A 49 -2.39 -12.83 -5.60
CA ASN A 49 -1.68 -11.77 -4.89
C ASN A 49 -0.62 -12.31 -3.94
N GLU A 50 -0.90 -13.39 -3.21
CA GLU A 50 0.09 -14.04 -2.33
C GLU A 50 1.27 -14.56 -3.14
N SER A 51 1.01 -15.25 -4.25
CA SER A 51 2.06 -15.73 -5.16
C SER A 51 2.90 -14.58 -5.73
N ALA A 52 2.27 -13.48 -6.13
CA ALA A 52 2.97 -12.32 -6.66
C ALA A 52 3.88 -11.64 -5.61
N VAL A 53 3.48 -11.59 -4.35
CA VAL A 53 4.31 -11.06 -3.26
C VAL A 53 5.50 -11.99 -2.96
N GLU A 54 5.28 -13.32 -3.03
CA GLU A 54 6.33 -14.31 -2.87
C GLU A 54 7.36 -14.21 -3.99
N ASP A 55 6.92 -14.16 -5.26
CA ASP A 55 7.78 -13.98 -6.43
C ASP A 55 8.59 -12.68 -6.32
N LEU A 56 7.96 -11.59 -5.88
CA LEU A 56 8.62 -10.30 -5.68
C LEU A 56 9.71 -10.40 -4.60
N ALA A 57 9.43 -11.07 -3.49
CA ALA A 57 10.41 -11.28 -2.43
C ALA A 57 11.62 -12.09 -2.92
N GLN A 58 11.40 -13.12 -3.73
CA GLN A 58 12.47 -13.92 -4.34
C GLN A 58 13.31 -13.11 -5.32
N ILE A 59 12.68 -12.34 -6.22
CA ILE A 59 13.37 -11.51 -7.22
C ILE A 59 14.25 -10.45 -6.54
N LEU A 60 13.76 -9.86 -5.44
CA LEU A 60 14.46 -8.82 -4.70
C LEU A 60 15.40 -9.38 -3.61
N GLU A 61 15.51 -10.70 -3.48
CA GLU A 61 16.32 -11.37 -2.45
C GLU A 61 16.01 -10.89 -1.01
N LEU A 62 14.72 -10.61 -0.73
CA LEU A 62 14.29 -10.18 0.59
C LEU A 62 14.31 -11.36 1.57
N SER A 63 14.68 -11.09 2.82
CA SER A 63 14.68 -12.09 3.90
C SER A 63 13.29 -12.59 4.28
N GLU A 64 12.28 -11.75 4.10
CA GLU A 64 10.87 -12.04 4.38
C GLU A 64 9.97 -11.45 3.30
N GLN A 65 8.75 -11.98 3.17
CA GLN A 65 7.74 -11.41 2.27
C GLN A 65 7.31 -10.02 2.76
N PRO A 66 7.33 -8.98 1.89
CA PRO A 66 6.93 -7.64 2.28
C PRO A 66 5.42 -7.58 2.53
N LYS A 67 5.02 -7.25 3.76
CA LYS A 67 3.62 -7.08 4.13
C LYS A 67 3.06 -5.73 3.68
N ARG A 68 3.87 -4.68 3.84
CA ARG A 68 3.50 -3.33 3.42
C ARG A 68 4.42 -2.84 2.32
N ILE A 69 3.86 -2.63 1.13
CA ILE A 69 4.57 -2.09 -0.03
C ILE A 69 4.04 -0.69 -0.32
N GLU A 70 4.93 0.30 -0.46
CA GLU A 70 4.58 1.66 -0.86
C GLU A 70 5.11 1.95 -2.25
N GLY A 71 4.21 2.17 -3.21
CA GLY A 71 4.54 2.56 -4.58
C GLY A 71 4.45 4.07 -4.79
N TYR A 72 5.40 4.66 -5.51
CA TYR A 72 5.47 6.10 -5.80
C TYR A 72 5.55 6.38 -7.29
N ASP A 73 4.65 7.24 -7.78
CA ASP A 73 4.57 7.68 -9.16
C ASP A 73 4.52 9.21 -9.22
N ILE A 74 5.25 9.82 -10.16
CA ILE A 74 5.18 11.25 -10.44
C ILE A 74 4.26 11.48 -11.62
N SER A 75 3.22 12.28 -11.41
CA SER A 75 2.25 12.62 -12.43
C SER A 75 2.30 14.10 -12.74
N HIS A 76 2.49 14.43 -14.02
CA HIS A 76 2.41 15.79 -14.56
C HIS A 76 1.07 15.95 -15.27
N ILE A 77 0.13 16.64 -14.64
CA ILE A 77 -1.12 17.01 -15.29
C ILE A 77 -0.90 18.34 -16.01
N GLN A 78 -1.10 18.38 -17.31
CA GLN A 78 -0.91 19.60 -18.13
C GLN A 78 -1.61 20.80 -17.49
N GLY A 79 -0.85 21.88 -17.24
CA GLY A 79 -1.37 23.13 -16.66
C GLY A 79 -1.53 23.15 -15.14
N THR A 80 -1.07 22.12 -14.41
CA THR A 80 -1.08 22.08 -12.95
C THR A 80 0.31 21.79 -12.36
N ASP A 81 0.47 22.10 -11.07
CA ASP A 81 1.69 21.74 -10.36
C ASP A 81 1.90 20.20 -10.37
N PRO A 82 3.15 19.73 -10.44
CA PRO A 82 3.44 18.30 -10.37
C PRO A 82 2.99 17.70 -9.04
N VAL A 83 2.46 16.48 -9.13
CA VAL A 83 1.92 15.74 -7.98
C VAL A 83 2.54 14.36 -7.95
N ALA A 84 3.01 13.95 -6.79
CA ALA A 84 3.37 12.56 -6.56
C ALA A 84 2.20 11.80 -5.93
N SER A 85 1.97 10.60 -6.40
CA SER A 85 1.00 9.66 -5.85
C SER A 85 1.75 8.58 -5.05
N GLN A 86 1.25 8.30 -3.85
CA GLN A 86 1.63 7.13 -3.05
C GLN A 86 0.47 6.14 -3.07
N VAL A 87 0.75 4.93 -3.53
CA VAL A 87 -0.15 3.78 -3.42
C VAL A 87 0.40 2.83 -2.36
N VAL A 88 -0.48 2.11 -1.68
CA VAL A 88 -0.09 1.20 -0.61
C VAL A 88 -0.77 -0.14 -0.82
N PHE A 89 0.01 -1.21 -0.71
CA PHE A 89 -0.48 -2.57 -0.66
C PHE A 89 -0.19 -3.15 0.72
N ILE A 90 -1.15 -3.89 1.26
CA ILE A 90 -1.00 -4.66 2.49
C ILE A 90 -1.29 -6.11 2.14
N ASP A 91 -0.34 -7.00 2.40
CA ASP A 91 -0.42 -8.43 2.04
C ASP A 91 -0.82 -8.64 0.56
N GLY A 92 -0.21 -7.86 -0.34
CA GLY A 92 -0.46 -7.88 -1.79
C GLY A 92 -1.79 -7.22 -2.23
N ILE A 93 -2.62 -6.74 -1.31
CA ILE A 93 -3.94 -6.16 -1.59
C ILE A 93 -3.88 -4.63 -1.55
N PRO A 94 -4.42 -3.92 -2.57
CA PRO A 94 -4.45 -2.46 -2.58
C PRO A 94 -5.22 -1.88 -1.38
N SER A 95 -4.54 -1.08 -0.55
CA SER A 95 -5.11 -0.47 0.66
C SER A 95 -5.38 1.02 0.45
N LYS A 96 -6.48 1.32 -0.25
CA LYS A 96 -6.83 2.68 -0.72
C LYS A 96 -6.92 3.73 0.39
N GLN A 97 -7.25 3.33 1.62
CA GLN A 97 -7.29 4.21 2.79
C GLN A 97 -5.92 4.80 3.17
N HIS A 98 -4.82 4.15 2.75
CA HIS A 98 -3.46 4.59 2.99
C HIS A 98 -2.86 5.36 1.80
N TYR A 99 -3.58 5.52 0.69
CA TYR A 99 -3.12 6.28 -0.46
C TYR A 99 -2.95 7.76 -0.10
N ARG A 100 -1.89 8.36 -0.62
CA ARG A 100 -1.60 9.79 -0.40
C ARG A 100 -1.23 10.47 -1.71
N LYS A 101 -1.49 11.77 -1.76
CA LYS A 101 -1.01 12.66 -2.83
C LYS A 101 -0.12 13.72 -2.21
N TYR A 102 1.01 13.97 -2.84
CA TYR A 102 1.97 14.98 -2.42
C TYR A 102 2.06 16.05 -3.50
N LYS A 103 1.66 17.28 -3.16
CA LYS A 103 1.99 18.43 -3.97
C LYS A 103 3.49 18.68 -3.84
N ILE A 104 4.22 18.77 -4.97
CA ILE A 104 5.64 19.10 -4.99
C ILE A 104 5.80 20.56 -4.62
N LYS A 105 6.79 20.85 -3.80
CA LYS A 105 7.06 22.19 -3.26
C LYS A 105 8.41 22.75 -3.68
N ASP A 106 9.26 21.95 -4.33
CA ASP A 106 10.55 22.38 -4.83
C ASP A 106 10.34 23.54 -5.82
N PRO A 107 10.94 24.74 -5.56
CA PRO A 107 10.76 25.91 -6.42
C PRO A 107 11.33 25.72 -7.82
N ASN A 108 12.22 24.74 -8.03
CA ASN A 108 12.78 24.43 -9.36
C ASN A 108 11.86 23.51 -10.16
N VAL A 109 10.81 22.96 -9.55
CA VAL A 109 9.83 22.08 -10.20
C VAL A 109 8.52 22.84 -10.36
N PHE A 110 8.23 23.32 -11.57
CA PHE A 110 7.04 24.12 -11.88
C PHE A 110 6.40 23.73 -13.22
N ILE A 111 5.26 24.31 -13.51
CA ILE A 111 4.52 24.03 -14.76
C ILE A 111 5.42 24.26 -15.98
N GLY A 112 5.60 23.19 -16.78
CA GLY A 112 6.44 23.21 -17.99
C GLY A 112 7.92 22.94 -17.76
N HIS A 113 8.36 22.78 -16.48
CA HIS A 113 9.70 22.34 -16.13
C HIS A 113 9.58 21.24 -15.07
N SER A 114 9.48 20.01 -15.52
CA SER A 114 9.38 18.85 -14.63
C SER A 114 10.78 18.32 -14.32
N ASP A 115 11.06 18.14 -13.04
CA ASP A 115 12.20 17.38 -12.56
C ASP A 115 11.68 16.21 -11.70
N ASP A 116 11.55 15.06 -12.33
CA ASP A 116 11.07 13.85 -11.68
C ASP A 116 12.01 13.40 -10.58
N PHE A 117 13.31 13.65 -10.73
CA PHE A 117 14.32 13.28 -9.71
C PHE A 117 14.17 14.14 -8.46
N ALA A 118 14.05 15.46 -8.63
CA ALA A 118 13.79 16.38 -7.51
C ALA A 118 12.45 16.08 -6.84
N SER A 119 11.43 15.75 -7.64
CA SER A 119 10.09 15.42 -7.14
C SER A 119 10.10 14.14 -6.31
N ILE A 120 10.71 13.05 -6.77
CA ILE A 120 10.85 11.79 -6.02
C ILE A 120 11.67 12.02 -4.76
N TYR A 121 12.81 12.71 -4.87
CA TYR A 121 13.63 13.05 -3.70
C TYR A 121 12.81 13.78 -2.63
N GLU A 122 12.09 14.85 -2.99
CA GLU A 122 11.27 15.62 -2.06
C GLU A 122 10.21 14.75 -1.36
N VAL A 123 9.51 13.92 -2.12
CA VAL A 123 8.43 13.08 -1.60
C VAL A 123 8.96 12.05 -0.61
N ILE A 124 10.01 11.32 -0.97
CA ILE A 124 10.64 10.33 -0.09
C ILE A 124 11.19 11.02 1.16
N TYR A 125 11.89 12.14 1.03
CA TYR A 125 12.39 12.90 2.17
C TYR A 125 11.24 13.32 3.11
N ARG A 126 10.16 13.90 2.59
CA ARG A 126 8.99 14.33 3.39
C ARG A 126 8.26 13.18 4.05
N ARG A 127 8.16 12.04 3.36
CA ARG A 127 7.49 10.84 3.87
C ARG A 127 8.26 10.22 5.03
N PHE A 128 9.58 10.12 4.90
CA PHE A 128 10.42 9.34 5.81
C PHE A 128 11.07 10.15 6.94
N ARG A 129 11.13 11.48 6.88
CA ARG A 129 11.79 12.34 7.89
C ARG A 129 11.33 12.13 9.34
N LYS A 130 10.12 11.62 9.57
CA LYS A 130 9.62 11.36 10.93
C LYS A 130 10.36 10.18 11.57
N TRP A 131 10.75 9.18 10.79
CA TRP A 131 11.51 8.02 11.27
C TRP A 131 13.00 8.31 11.43
N SER A 132 13.57 9.20 10.63
CA SER A 132 14.92 9.72 10.89
C SER A 132 14.99 10.34 12.29
N ARG A 133 14.02 11.16 12.65
CA ARG A 133 13.94 11.74 14.01
C ARG A 133 13.73 10.67 15.09
N PHE A 134 12.95 9.64 14.82
CA PHE A 134 12.77 8.52 15.72
C PHE A 134 14.11 7.80 15.97
N LYS A 135 14.86 7.49 14.90
CA LYS A 135 16.19 6.88 14.98
C LYS A 135 17.18 7.76 15.74
N GLU A 136 17.21 9.06 15.46
CA GLU A 136 18.07 10.06 16.14
C GLU A 136 17.76 10.16 17.66
N SER A 137 16.51 9.93 18.06
CA SER A 137 16.09 9.90 19.47
C SER A 137 16.40 8.59 20.18
N GLY A 138 17.09 7.66 19.55
CA GLY A 138 17.43 6.34 20.09
C GLY A 138 16.37 5.26 19.85
N GLY A 139 15.44 5.52 18.94
CA GLY A 139 14.47 4.52 18.50
C GLY A 139 15.13 3.40 17.69
N ASP A 140 14.71 2.17 17.92
CA ASP A 140 15.23 0.97 17.28
C ASP A 140 14.18 0.37 16.33
N PHE A 141 14.54 0.23 15.05
CA PHE A 141 13.69 -0.40 14.03
C PHE A 141 13.57 -1.92 14.19
N SER A 142 14.47 -2.58 14.94
CA SER A 142 14.36 -4.01 15.26
C SER A 142 13.06 -4.34 16.01
N ILE A 143 12.46 -3.32 16.65
CA ILE A 143 11.19 -3.39 17.34
C ILE A 143 10.00 -3.67 16.39
N LEU A 144 10.14 -3.45 15.08
CA LEU A 144 9.08 -3.75 14.10
C LEU A 144 8.64 -5.22 14.13
N ASN A 145 9.55 -6.10 14.53
CA ASN A 145 9.30 -7.55 14.64
C ASN A 145 8.84 -7.99 16.04
N ASP A 146 8.85 -7.09 17.05
CA ASP A 146 8.50 -7.43 18.42
C ASP A 146 7.09 -6.93 18.79
N LYS A 147 6.16 -7.88 19.02
CA LYS A 147 4.74 -7.63 19.33
C LYS A 147 4.50 -7.08 20.76
N THR A 148 5.56 -6.85 21.56
CA THR A 148 5.44 -6.49 22.98
C THR A 148 5.52 -4.98 23.26
N ASN A 149 5.62 -4.14 22.24
CA ASN A 149 5.92 -2.72 22.37
C ASN A 149 4.74 -1.78 22.67
N THR A 150 5.09 -0.59 23.21
CA THR A 150 4.14 0.42 23.67
C THR A 150 3.24 0.96 22.53
N LYS A 151 2.05 1.47 22.91
CA LYS A 151 1.01 1.91 21.96
C LYS A 151 1.46 3.03 21.01
N LEU A 152 2.42 3.88 21.43
CA LEU A 152 2.94 5.00 20.63
C LEU A 152 3.93 4.53 19.56
N ASP A 153 4.80 3.58 19.90
CA ASP A 153 5.76 3.00 18.98
C ASP A 153 5.04 2.18 17.91
N ASN A 154 3.99 1.44 18.30
CA ASN A 154 3.14 0.69 17.39
C ASN A 154 2.41 1.56 16.35
N GLU A 155 1.95 2.76 16.70
CA GLU A 155 1.30 3.67 15.76
C GLU A 155 2.29 4.27 14.73
N LEU A 156 3.50 4.63 15.17
CA LEU A 156 4.54 5.14 14.29
C LEU A 156 5.05 4.05 13.34
N LEU A 157 5.29 2.87 13.86
CA LEU A 157 5.89 1.75 13.15
C LEU A 157 4.88 1.00 12.27
N SER A 158 3.59 1.01 12.59
CA SER A 158 2.54 0.40 11.75
C SER A 158 2.44 1.03 10.35
N ASP A 159 3.00 2.23 10.17
CA ASP A 159 3.02 2.98 8.91
C ASP A 159 4.36 2.84 8.15
N TRP A 160 5.33 2.06 8.70
CA TRP A 160 6.61 1.77 8.07
C TRP A 160 6.45 0.74 6.94
N PRO A 161 7.00 0.97 5.74
CA PRO A 161 6.94 -0.02 4.67
C PRO A 161 8.08 -1.04 4.79
N ASP A 162 7.81 -2.26 4.35
CA ASP A 162 8.83 -3.30 4.15
C ASP A 162 9.55 -3.12 2.80
N LEU A 163 8.86 -2.53 1.82
CA LEU A 163 9.39 -2.28 0.49
C LEU A 163 8.89 -0.95 -0.07
N ILE A 164 9.81 -0.17 -0.62
CA ILE A 164 9.53 1.02 -1.43
C ILE A 164 9.70 0.66 -2.91
N MET A 165 8.69 0.95 -3.72
CA MET A 165 8.72 0.76 -5.17
C MET A 165 8.57 2.11 -5.88
N ILE A 166 9.53 2.48 -6.70
CA ILE A 166 9.50 3.72 -7.48
C ILE A 166 9.06 3.39 -8.92
N ASP A 167 7.97 4.01 -9.37
CA ASP A 167 7.57 3.93 -10.78
C ASP A 167 8.46 4.84 -11.61
N GLY A 168 9.50 4.25 -12.17
CA GLY A 168 10.51 4.97 -12.92
C GLY A 168 11.81 4.19 -13.15
N GLY A 169 12.74 4.83 -13.82
CA GLY A 169 14.03 4.24 -14.12
C GLY A 169 15.08 4.45 -13.02
N LYS A 170 16.30 4.04 -13.33
CA LYS A 170 17.47 4.09 -12.43
C LYS A 170 17.74 5.50 -11.84
N GLY A 171 17.41 6.58 -12.59
CA GLY A 171 17.59 7.95 -12.10
C GLY A 171 16.64 8.31 -10.95
N GLN A 172 15.36 7.93 -11.04
CA GLN A 172 14.39 8.13 -9.97
C GLN A 172 14.73 7.26 -8.74
N LEU A 173 15.18 6.01 -8.96
CA LEU A 173 15.67 5.16 -7.88
C LEU A 173 16.83 5.82 -7.12
N ASN A 174 17.82 6.34 -7.83
CA ASN A 174 18.97 7.02 -7.23
C ASN A 174 18.56 8.27 -6.44
N ALA A 175 17.56 9.02 -6.92
CA ALA A 175 17.03 10.18 -6.21
C ALA A 175 16.34 9.77 -4.89
N ALA A 176 15.57 8.67 -4.90
CA ALA A 176 14.95 8.12 -3.70
C ALA A 176 16.00 7.62 -2.69
N ILE A 177 17.02 6.89 -3.14
CA ILE A 177 18.13 6.43 -2.31
C ILE A 177 18.89 7.62 -1.69
N LYS A 178 19.12 8.68 -2.46
CA LYS A 178 19.75 9.90 -1.94
C LYS A 178 18.95 10.49 -0.78
N ALA A 179 17.62 10.56 -0.89
CA ALA A 179 16.76 11.06 0.18
C ALA A 179 16.83 10.17 1.44
N LEU A 180 16.81 8.84 1.27
CA LEU A 180 16.96 7.90 2.39
C LEU A 180 18.33 8.01 3.07
N LYS A 181 19.41 8.17 2.29
CA LYS A 181 20.78 8.39 2.83
C LYS A 181 20.88 9.64 3.69
N GLU A 182 20.32 10.76 3.24
CA GLU A 182 20.30 11.99 4.04
C GLU A 182 19.51 11.84 5.35
N LEU A 183 18.57 10.90 5.39
CA LEU A 183 17.79 10.55 6.57
C LEU A 183 18.43 9.43 7.42
N ASN A 184 19.56 8.85 7.01
CA ASN A 184 20.20 7.68 7.59
C ASN A 184 19.26 6.45 7.68
N LEU A 185 18.45 6.24 6.63
CA LEU A 185 17.43 5.19 6.56
C LEU A 185 17.62 4.23 5.39
N GLU A 186 18.69 4.34 4.61
CA GLU A 186 18.94 3.55 3.40
C GLU A 186 19.10 2.05 3.65
N GLU A 187 19.50 1.64 4.86
CA GLU A 187 19.67 0.25 5.27
C GLU A 187 18.44 -0.29 6.02
N GLU A 188 17.47 0.57 6.36
CA GLU A 188 16.31 0.19 7.17
C GLU A 188 15.12 -0.29 6.34
N VAL A 189 15.13 -0.08 5.03
CA VAL A 189 14.02 -0.42 4.15
C VAL A 189 14.49 -0.87 2.78
N ALA A 190 13.92 -1.93 2.25
CA ALA A 190 14.17 -2.36 0.89
C ALA A 190 13.57 -1.36 -0.11
N ILE A 191 14.28 -1.12 -1.22
CA ILE A 191 13.82 -0.22 -2.29
C ILE A 191 14.16 -0.79 -3.65
N CYS A 192 13.24 -0.65 -4.59
CA CYS A 192 13.46 -0.94 -6.01
C CYS A 192 12.75 0.08 -6.89
N SER A 193 13.01 0.06 -8.19
CA SER A 193 12.19 0.79 -9.17
C SER A 193 11.79 -0.09 -10.33
N LEU A 194 10.65 0.24 -10.95
CA LEU A 194 10.10 -0.45 -12.10
C LEU A 194 10.03 0.53 -13.28
N ALA A 195 10.82 0.26 -14.33
CA ALA A 195 10.77 1.01 -15.57
C ALA A 195 9.74 0.41 -16.54
N LYS A 196 8.63 1.12 -16.77
CA LYS A 196 7.49 0.67 -17.60
C LYS A 196 7.85 0.26 -19.02
N LYS A 197 8.85 0.90 -19.61
CA LYS A 197 9.16 0.72 -21.05
C LYS A 197 9.57 -0.71 -21.41
N ASN A 198 10.34 -1.36 -20.52
CA ASN A 198 10.86 -2.72 -20.74
C ASN A 198 10.46 -3.66 -19.60
N GLU A 199 9.64 -3.20 -18.64
CA GLU A 199 9.28 -3.94 -17.41
C GLU A 199 10.51 -4.37 -16.59
N GLU A 200 11.55 -3.49 -16.58
CA GLU A 200 12.81 -3.75 -15.89
C GLU A 200 12.74 -3.32 -14.43
N ILE A 201 13.17 -4.20 -13.54
CA ILE A 201 13.33 -3.89 -12.11
C ILE A 201 14.78 -3.49 -11.86
N PHE A 202 14.98 -2.31 -11.26
CA PHE A 202 16.28 -1.85 -10.80
C PHE A 202 16.38 -1.98 -9.28
N ILE A 203 17.48 -2.56 -8.82
CA ILE A 203 17.79 -2.79 -7.40
C ILE A 203 19.08 -2.01 -7.06
N PRO A 204 19.20 -1.41 -5.86
CA PRO A 204 20.42 -0.73 -5.44
C PRO A 204 21.62 -1.67 -5.51
N GLY A 205 22.75 -1.17 -6.07
CA GLY A 205 24.00 -1.96 -6.16
C GLY A 205 24.10 -2.90 -7.35
N PHE A 206 23.03 -3.18 -8.09
CA PHE A 206 23.07 -3.93 -9.35
C PHE A 206 23.06 -2.97 -10.56
N THR A 207 23.97 -3.19 -11.48
CA THR A 207 24.15 -2.38 -12.72
C THR A 207 23.41 -2.98 -13.88
#